data_2b6ed421f6bfb68f9a63f9cde5c41acc
#
_entry.id   2b6ed421f6bfb68f9a63f9cde5c41acc
#
_cell.length_a   1.000
_cell.length_b   1.000
_cell.length_c   1.000
_cell.angle_alpha   90.00
_cell.angle_beta   90.00
_cell.angle_gamma   90.00
#
_symmetry.space_group_name_H-M   'P 1'
#
loop_
_entity.id
_entity.type
_entity.pdbx_description
1 polymer ?
#
loop_
_entity_poly.entity_id
_entity_poly.type
_entity_poly.pdbx_seq_one_letter_code
_entity_poly.pdbx_strand_id
1 'polypeptide(L)'
;VKKEFMHPLHQFKYCPKCGSDGFAVNNEKSKRCSSCGFVYYFNPSAAVACFIRNEVGELLVVRRAKDPAKGTLDLPGGFVDLHESAEEAVRREVKEETGLDVKSSRYLFSIPNIYLYSGFEVHTEDLFFECYATTFDGLIAADDASEIVVLKLHEVDASLFGLTSVKEGVVRYCKEN
;
A
#
# COMPACT_ATOMS: atom_id res chain seq x y z
N VAL A 1 -14.77 -22.48 -10.33
CA VAL A 1 -15.90 -21.65 -9.89
C VAL A 1 -15.56 -20.23 -10.32
N LYS A 2 -16.32 -19.64 -11.28
CA LYS A 2 -16.19 -18.21 -11.63
C LYS A 2 -16.57 -17.44 -10.38
N LYS A 3 -15.63 -16.69 -9.78
CA LYS A 3 -15.95 -15.70 -8.76
C LYS A 3 -16.96 -14.75 -9.40
N GLU A 4 -18.19 -14.67 -8.92
CA GLU A 4 -19.14 -13.65 -9.33
C GLU A 4 -18.48 -12.30 -9.05
N PHE A 5 -18.28 -11.50 -10.08
CA PHE A 5 -17.64 -10.20 -9.93
C PHE A 5 -18.63 -9.26 -9.26
N MET A 6 -18.47 -9.09 -7.96
CA MET A 6 -19.28 -8.14 -7.20
C MET A 6 -18.82 -6.72 -7.52
N HIS A 7 -19.76 -5.84 -7.84
CA HIS A 7 -19.42 -4.46 -8.17
C HIS A 7 -18.72 -3.78 -6.98
N PRO A 8 -17.58 -3.08 -7.14
CA PRO A 8 -16.79 -2.54 -6.03
C PRO A 8 -17.58 -1.56 -5.15
N LEU A 9 -18.57 -0.88 -5.71
CA LEU A 9 -19.49 0.02 -4.99
C LEU A 9 -20.81 -0.66 -4.56
N HIS A 10 -20.87 -1.99 -4.44
CA HIS A 10 -22.12 -2.69 -4.13
C HIS A 10 -22.73 -2.29 -2.78
N GLN A 11 -21.91 -1.91 -1.81
CA GLN A 11 -22.32 -1.44 -0.49
C GLN A 11 -22.87 0.01 -0.51
N PHE A 12 -22.55 0.81 -1.53
CA PHE A 12 -22.98 2.20 -1.65
C PHE A 12 -24.38 2.26 -2.26
N LYS A 13 -25.42 2.25 -1.42
CA LYS A 13 -26.81 2.23 -1.85
C LYS A 13 -27.38 3.61 -2.18
N TYR A 14 -26.83 4.66 -1.56
CA TYR A 14 -27.30 6.03 -1.70
C TYR A 14 -26.32 6.91 -2.44
N CYS A 15 -26.83 7.88 -3.19
CA CYS A 15 -26.00 8.85 -3.89
C CYS A 15 -25.26 9.76 -2.89
N PRO A 16 -23.91 9.85 -2.94
CA PRO A 16 -23.16 10.64 -1.99
C PRO A 16 -23.36 12.16 -2.18
N LYS A 17 -23.91 12.59 -3.33
CA LYS A 17 -24.19 13.99 -3.62
C LYS A 17 -25.56 14.46 -3.13
N CYS A 18 -26.62 13.66 -3.29
CA CYS A 18 -27.99 14.10 -3.01
C CYS A 18 -28.78 13.17 -2.08
N GLY A 19 -28.18 12.06 -1.62
CA GLY A 19 -28.84 11.11 -0.71
C GLY A 19 -29.88 10.20 -1.34
N SER A 20 -30.18 10.32 -2.66
CA SER A 20 -31.18 9.48 -3.33
C SER A 20 -30.77 8.01 -3.35
N ASP A 21 -31.74 7.10 -3.22
CA ASP A 21 -31.59 5.65 -3.37
C ASP A 21 -31.48 5.20 -4.85
N GLY A 22 -31.74 6.11 -5.80
CA GLY A 22 -31.58 5.87 -7.23
C GLY A 22 -30.12 5.84 -7.70
N PHE A 23 -29.19 5.34 -6.89
CA PHE A 23 -27.76 5.25 -7.20
C PHE A 23 -27.41 3.85 -7.75
N ALA A 24 -27.59 3.68 -9.05
CA ALA A 24 -27.48 2.40 -9.76
C ALA A 24 -26.14 2.20 -10.44
N VAL A 25 -25.78 0.93 -10.72
CA VAL A 25 -24.61 0.56 -11.51
C VAL A 25 -24.68 1.19 -12.88
N ASN A 26 -23.61 1.86 -13.30
CA ASN A 26 -23.44 2.49 -14.60
C ASN A 26 -22.50 1.68 -15.53
N ASN A 27 -21.38 1.20 -14.97
CA ASN A 27 -20.47 0.25 -15.58
C ASN A 27 -19.69 -0.50 -14.48
N GLU A 28 -18.68 -1.30 -14.82
CA GLU A 28 -17.94 -2.16 -13.88
C GLU A 28 -17.25 -1.42 -12.72
N LYS A 29 -17.02 -0.11 -12.82
CA LYS A 29 -16.36 0.70 -11.80
C LYS A 29 -17.08 1.98 -11.42
N SER A 30 -18.31 2.19 -11.90
CA SER A 30 -19.05 3.42 -11.58
C SER A 30 -20.52 3.17 -11.31
N LYS A 31 -21.10 4.08 -10.50
CA LYS A 31 -22.53 4.21 -10.29
C LYS A 31 -23.00 5.60 -10.70
N ARG A 32 -24.25 5.67 -11.18
CA ARG A 32 -24.92 6.92 -11.58
C ARG A 32 -26.21 7.12 -10.82
N CYS A 33 -26.43 8.32 -10.35
CA CYS A 33 -27.68 8.71 -9.71
C CYS A 33 -28.74 9.11 -10.75
N SER A 34 -29.90 8.46 -10.73
CA SER A 34 -31.03 8.82 -11.59
C SER A 34 -31.68 10.16 -11.24
N SER A 35 -31.60 10.59 -9.98
CA SER A 35 -32.21 11.82 -9.49
C SER A 35 -31.42 13.08 -9.80
N CYS A 36 -30.06 13.07 -9.63
CA CYS A 36 -29.24 14.27 -9.82
C CYS A 36 -28.18 14.15 -10.92
N GLY A 37 -28.10 13.00 -11.62
CA GLY A 37 -27.15 12.75 -12.69
C GLY A 37 -25.71 12.52 -12.25
N PHE A 38 -25.39 12.61 -10.96
CA PHE A 38 -24.03 12.41 -10.42
C PHE A 38 -23.50 11.03 -10.79
N VAL A 39 -22.25 10.98 -11.29
CA VAL A 39 -21.53 9.73 -11.56
C VAL A 39 -20.32 9.66 -10.64
N TYR A 40 -20.19 8.55 -9.92
CA TYR A 40 -19.04 8.26 -9.09
C TYR A 40 -18.26 7.10 -9.68
N TYR A 41 -16.97 7.32 -9.94
CA TYR A 41 -16.03 6.29 -10.35
C TYR A 41 -15.23 5.82 -9.16
N PHE A 42 -15.16 4.51 -8.98
CA PHE A 42 -14.26 3.89 -8.01
C PHE A 42 -12.91 3.62 -8.69
N ASN A 43 -11.86 4.23 -8.19
CA ASN A 43 -10.49 4.04 -8.67
C ASN A 43 -9.63 3.49 -7.52
N PRO A 44 -8.57 2.72 -7.83
CA PRO A 44 -7.59 2.34 -6.81
C PRO A 44 -6.98 3.57 -6.15
N SER A 45 -6.74 3.48 -4.84
CA SER A 45 -5.94 4.45 -4.12
C SER A 45 -4.45 4.19 -4.39
N ALA A 46 -3.64 5.25 -4.49
CA ALA A 46 -2.20 5.09 -4.56
C ALA A 46 -1.65 4.77 -3.17
N ALA A 47 -0.72 3.81 -3.11
CA ALA A 47 0.07 3.49 -1.93
C ALA A 47 1.53 3.30 -2.32
N VAL A 48 2.46 3.55 -1.40
CA VAL A 48 3.90 3.33 -1.61
C VAL A 48 4.40 2.20 -0.72
N ALA A 49 5.41 1.45 -1.21
CA ALA A 49 6.12 0.43 -0.45
C ALA A 49 7.63 0.56 -0.76
N CYS A 50 8.46 0.59 0.27
CA CYS A 50 9.86 1.02 0.16
C CYS A 50 10.83 -0.11 0.50
N PHE A 51 11.65 -0.53 -0.48
CA PHE A 51 12.85 -1.34 -0.25
C PHE A 51 13.97 -0.39 0.20
N ILE A 52 14.19 -0.28 1.51
CA ILE A 52 15.19 0.63 2.07
C ILE A 52 16.49 -0.11 2.28
N ARG A 53 17.56 0.32 1.61
CA ARG A 53 18.91 -0.27 1.72
C ARG A 53 19.90 0.70 2.32
N ASN A 54 20.84 0.17 3.08
CA ASN A 54 22.04 0.89 3.52
C ASN A 54 23.24 0.64 2.60
N GLU A 55 24.38 1.28 2.91
CA GLU A 55 25.60 1.18 2.11
C GLU A 55 26.22 -0.23 2.08
N VAL A 56 25.93 -1.08 3.08
CA VAL A 56 26.40 -2.47 3.12
C VAL A 56 25.41 -3.46 2.47
N GLY A 57 24.30 -2.95 1.92
CA GLY A 57 23.34 -3.73 1.16
C GLY A 57 22.30 -4.49 1.99
N GLU A 58 22.18 -4.16 3.28
CA GLU A 58 21.10 -4.70 4.13
C GLU A 58 19.76 -4.05 3.79
N LEU A 59 18.68 -4.81 3.92
CA LEU A 59 17.31 -4.39 3.71
C LEU A 59 16.62 -4.17 5.05
N LEU A 60 15.97 -3.01 5.20
CA LEU A 60 15.10 -2.72 6.32
C LEU A 60 13.68 -3.13 5.99
N VAL A 61 13.06 -3.89 6.90
CA VAL A 61 11.65 -4.25 6.88
C VAL A 61 11.03 -3.95 8.23
N VAL A 62 9.72 -3.86 8.29
CA VAL A 62 8.97 -3.62 9.52
C VAL A 62 8.06 -4.79 9.85
N ARG A 63 7.69 -4.94 11.12
CA ARG A 63 6.63 -5.85 11.54
C ARG A 63 5.35 -5.05 11.75
N ARG A 64 4.27 -5.48 11.13
CA ARG A 64 2.97 -4.80 11.20
C ARG A 64 2.41 -4.77 12.62
N ALA A 65 2.05 -3.59 13.11
CA ALA A 65 1.38 -3.39 14.39
C ALA A 65 -0.14 -3.61 14.31
N LYS A 66 -0.74 -3.40 13.13
CA LYS A 66 -2.20 -3.34 12.90
C LYS A 66 -2.67 -4.35 11.85
N ASP A 67 -3.95 -4.69 11.86
CA ASP A 67 -4.61 -5.42 10.78
C ASP A 67 -4.79 -4.54 9.53
N PRO A 68 -4.84 -5.13 8.32
CA PRO A 68 -4.72 -6.56 8.04
C PRO A 68 -3.29 -7.09 8.21
N ALA A 69 -3.16 -8.39 8.42
CA ALA A 69 -1.89 -9.13 8.51
C ALA A 69 -0.97 -8.71 9.67
N LYS A 70 -1.55 -8.30 10.81
CA LYS A 70 -0.80 -7.95 12.03
C LYS A 70 0.22 -9.04 12.40
N GLY A 71 1.44 -8.61 12.77
CA GLY A 71 2.54 -9.46 13.21
C GLY A 71 3.39 -10.06 12.07
N THR A 72 2.97 -9.92 10.80
CA THR A 72 3.79 -10.32 9.65
C THR A 72 4.80 -9.22 9.29
N LEU A 73 5.79 -9.57 8.47
CA LEU A 73 6.69 -8.59 7.89
C LEU A 73 6.00 -7.77 6.81
N ASP A 74 6.47 -6.53 6.66
CA ASP A 74 6.04 -5.59 5.64
C ASP A 74 7.21 -4.69 5.20
N LEU A 75 7.02 -3.96 4.12
CA LEU A 75 7.90 -2.88 3.71
C LEU A 75 7.37 -1.57 4.31
N PRO A 76 8.24 -0.66 4.76
CA PRO A 76 7.80 0.69 5.14
C PRO A 76 7.02 1.35 4.00
N GLY A 77 5.89 1.98 4.34
CA GLY A 77 5.02 2.61 3.37
C GLY A 77 3.57 2.71 3.79
N GLY A 78 2.76 3.37 2.96
CA GLY A 78 1.36 3.59 3.23
C GLY A 78 0.66 4.31 2.09
N PHE A 79 -0.53 4.87 2.36
CA PHE A 79 -1.28 5.61 1.37
C PHE A 79 -0.61 6.94 1.01
N VAL A 80 -0.70 7.31 -0.27
CA VAL A 80 -0.37 8.65 -0.73
C VAL A 80 -1.49 9.60 -0.30
N ASP A 81 -1.14 10.68 0.40
CA ASP A 81 -2.08 11.67 0.88
C ASP A 81 -2.59 12.61 -0.23
N LEU A 82 -3.68 13.35 0.07
CA LEU A 82 -4.20 14.36 -0.85
C LEU A 82 -3.15 15.46 -1.08
N HIS A 83 -2.90 15.77 -2.36
CA HIS A 83 -1.91 16.78 -2.80
C HIS A 83 -0.45 16.39 -2.55
N GLU A 84 -0.17 15.14 -2.28
CA GLU A 84 1.16 14.58 -2.11
C GLU A 84 1.56 13.77 -3.37
N SER A 85 2.80 13.87 -3.80
CA SER A 85 3.36 12.97 -4.81
C SER A 85 3.80 11.65 -4.18
N ALA A 86 3.96 10.59 -4.99
CA ALA A 86 4.45 9.31 -4.48
C ALA A 86 5.85 9.42 -3.85
N GLU A 87 6.73 10.28 -4.39
CA GLU A 87 8.07 10.54 -3.85
C GLU A 87 8.03 11.31 -2.51
N GLU A 88 7.03 12.14 -2.30
CA GLU A 88 6.79 12.81 -1.01
C GLU A 88 6.26 11.81 0.00
N ALA A 89 5.28 10.97 -0.38
CA ALA A 89 4.76 9.89 0.45
C ALA A 89 5.88 8.93 0.91
N VAL A 90 6.78 8.53 0.01
CA VAL A 90 7.97 7.71 0.35
C VAL A 90 8.79 8.34 1.47
N ARG A 91 9.07 9.64 1.39
CA ARG A 91 9.87 10.31 2.43
C ARG A 91 9.14 10.42 3.75
N ARG A 92 7.85 10.75 3.71
CA ARG A 92 7.00 10.89 4.90
C ARG A 92 6.85 9.54 5.60
N GLU A 93 6.40 8.50 4.90
CA GLU A 93 6.15 7.17 5.46
C GLU A 93 7.43 6.56 6.06
N VAL A 94 8.54 6.60 5.32
CA VAL A 94 9.81 6.11 5.84
C VAL A 94 10.22 6.86 7.10
N LYS A 95 10.03 8.19 7.14
CA LYS A 95 10.35 8.99 8.32
C LYS A 95 9.46 8.67 9.51
N GLU A 96 8.15 8.52 9.28
CA GLU A 96 7.15 8.25 10.32
C GLU A 96 7.34 6.87 10.93
N GLU A 97 7.54 5.84 10.10
CA GLU A 97 7.65 4.45 10.58
C GLU A 97 9.04 4.04 11.09
N THR A 98 10.11 4.67 10.60
CA THR A 98 11.48 4.22 10.88
C THR A 98 12.40 5.27 11.48
N GLY A 99 12.01 6.54 11.45
CA GLY A 99 12.84 7.66 11.85
C GLY A 99 13.93 8.07 10.83
N LEU A 100 14.09 7.32 9.72
CA LEU A 100 15.12 7.58 8.72
C LEU A 100 14.77 8.74 7.78
N ASP A 101 15.81 9.40 7.30
CA ASP A 101 15.72 10.34 6.19
C ASP A 101 16.20 9.67 4.89
N VAL A 102 15.30 9.55 3.91
CA VAL A 102 15.61 8.99 2.59
C VAL A 102 16.49 9.98 1.80
N LYS A 103 17.68 9.56 1.41
CA LYS A 103 18.59 10.35 0.58
C LYS A 103 18.21 10.38 -0.88
N SER A 104 17.82 9.21 -1.39
CA SER A 104 17.35 9.06 -2.76
C SER A 104 16.32 7.94 -2.84
N SER A 105 15.38 8.08 -3.74
CA SER A 105 14.40 7.06 -4.06
C SER A 105 14.31 6.87 -5.57
N ARG A 106 14.04 5.64 -6.00
CA ARG A 106 13.85 5.26 -7.39
C ARG A 106 12.62 4.38 -7.52
N TYR A 107 11.66 4.78 -8.35
CA TYR A 107 10.53 3.93 -8.70
C TYR A 107 11.01 2.64 -9.40
N LEU A 108 10.44 1.51 -9.03
CA LEU A 108 10.75 0.20 -9.57
C LEU A 108 9.62 -0.34 -10.46
N PHE A 109 8.46 -0.55 -9.85
CA PHE A 109 7.27 -1.13 -10.48
C PHE A 109 6.05 -0.88 -9.62
N SER A 110 4.87 -1.22 -10.14
CA SER A 110 3.64 -1.27 -9.35
C SER A 110 2.97 -2.64 -9.41
N ILE A 111 2.15 -2.93 -8.40
CA ILE A 111 1.35 -4.14 -8.29
C ILE A 111 -0.04 -3.76 -7.78
N PRO A 112 -1.13 -4.14 -8.47
CA PRO A 112 -2.47 -3.92 -7.95
C PRO A 112 -2.74 -4.80 -6.73
N ASN A 113 -3.44 -4.25 -5.73
CA ASN A 113 -3.77 -4.98 -4.52
C ASN A 113 -5.23 -4.77 -4.13
N ILE A 114 -5.78 -5.74 -3.41
CA ILE A 114 -7.11 -5.68 -2.80
C ILE A 114 -7.00 -6.27 -1.40
N TYR A 115 -7.40 -5.52 -0.41
CA TYR A 115 -7.49 -6.03 0.96
C TYR A 115 -8.78 -5.57 1.65
N LEU A 116 -9.25 -6.38 2.59
CA LEU A 116 -10.44 -6.07 3.35
C LEU A 116 -10.12 -5.12 4.50
N TYR A 117 -10.75 -3.94 4.52
CA TYR A 117 -10.65 -2.99 5.61
C TYR A 117 -12.05 -2.47 5.98
N SER A 118 -12.40 -2.54 7.27
CA SER A 118 -13.74 -2.15 7.76
C SER A 118 -14.90 -2.83 7.02
N GLY A 119 -14.73 -4.08 6.57
CA GLY A 119 -15.73 -4.81 5.80
C GLY A 119 -15.92 -4.34 4.35
N PHE A 120 -14.96 -3.54 3.83
CA PHE A 120 -14.94 -3.04 2.46
C PHE A 120 -13.67 -3.49 1.74
N GLU A 121 -13.78 -3.87 0.46
CA GLU A 121 -12.62 -4.19 -0.38
C GLU A 121 -11.95 -2.88 -0.84
N VAL A 122 -10.80 -2.57 -0.25
CA VAL A 122 -9.97 -1.43 -0.65
C VAL A 122 -9.06 -1.89 -1.78
N HIS A 123 -9.19 -1.23 -2.92
CA HIS A 123 -8.31 -1.44 -4.07
C HIS A 123 -7.19 -0.42 -4.03
N THR A 124 -5.95 -0.87 -4.17
CA THR A 124 -4.77 0.00 -4.27
C THR A 124 -3.95 -0.31 -5.50
N GLU A 125 -3.20 0.67 -5.95
CA GLU A 125 -2.05 0.53 -6.85
C GLU A 125 -0.82 0.76 -5.97
N ASP A 126 -0.15 -0.33 -5.57
CA ASP A 126 1.00 -0.26 -4.70
C ASP A 126 2.26 0.03 -5.54
N LEU A 127 2.85 1.19 -5.32
CA LEU A 127 4.02 1.72 -6.03
C LEU A 127 5.28 1.35 -5.25
N PHE A 128 6.13 0.52 -5.81
CA PHE A 128 7.35 0.06 -5.17
C PHE A 128 8.53 0.96 -5.51
N PHE A 129 9.24 1.40 -4.47
CA PHE A 129 10.42 2.23 -4.58
C PHE A 129 11.63 1.55 -3.94
N GLU A 130 12.79 1.72 -4.54
CA GLU A 130 14.06 1.46 -3.88
C GLU A 130 14.57 2.76 -3.26
N CYS A 131 14.89 2.71 -1.97
CA CYS A 131 15.31 3.86 -1.18
C CYS A 131 16.68 3.60 -0.56
N TYR A 132 17.52 4.63 -0.51
CA TYR A 132 18.83 4.55 0.11
C TYR A 132 18.89 5.46 1.34
N ALA A 133 19.32 4.88 2.45
CA ALA A 133 19.72 5.58 3.66
C ALA A 133 21.23 5.36 3.88
N THR A 134 21.92 6.31 4.50
CA THR A 134 23.39 6.18 4.73
C THR A 134 23.68 5.11 5.76
N THR A 135 22.91 5.09 6.83
CA THR A 135 23.05 4.20 7.98
C THR A 135 21.69 3.83 8.50
N PHE A 136 21.63 2.73 9.23
CA PHE A 136 20.47 2.32 10.00
C PHE A 136 20.64 2.64 11.51
N ASP A 137 21.49 3.59 11.85
CA ASP A 137 21.62 4.07 13.22
C ASP A 137 20.42 4.93 13.60
N GLY A 138 19.97 4.79 14.84
CA GLY A 138 18.85 5.59 15.37
C GLY A 138 17.46 5.21 14.91
N LEU A 139 17.30 3.98 14.40
CA LEU A 139 15.99 3.44 14.01
C LEU A 139 15.00 3.44 15.18
N ILE A 140 13.78 3.90 14.91
CA ILE A 140 12.68 3.90 15.88
C ILE A 140 11.45 3.35 15.17
N ALA A 141 10.98 2.18 15.61
CA ALA A 141 9.71 1.65 15.15
C ALA A 141 8.57 2.52 15.71
N ALA A 142 7.74 3.07 14.83
CA ALA A 142 6.64 3.94 15.21
C ALA A 142 5.43 3.75 14.27
N ASP A 143 4.31 4.38 14.57
CA ASP A 143 3.03 4.33 13.87
C ASP A 143 2.54 2.90 13.60
N ASP A 144 2.57 2.44 12.37
CA ASP A 144 2.09 1.12 11.95
C ASP A 144 3.15 0.01 12.09
N ALA A 145 4.38 0.37 12.47
CA ALA A 145 5.48 -0.55 12.73
C ALA A 145 5.63 -0.88 14.22
N SER A 146 5.51 -2.15 14.59
CA SER A 146 5.77 -2.62 15.96
C SER A 146 7.23 -2.98 16.23
N GLU A 147 7.99 -3.27 15.16
CA GLU A 147 9.38 -3.68 15.20
C GLU A 147 10.04 -3.35 13.87
N ILE A 148 11.31 -2.95 13.90
CA ILE A 148 12.16 -2.85 12.70
C ILE A 148 13.09 -4.06 12.68
N VAL A 149 13.17 -4.71 11.51
CA VAL A 149 14.04 -5.86 11.27
C VAL A 149 14.99 -5.52 10.13
N VAL A 150 16.29 -5.74 10.34
CA VAL A 150 17.31 -5.56 9.30
C VAL A 150 17.78 -6.93 8.83
N LEU A 151 17.72 -7.17 7.54
CA LEU A 151 18.01 -8.47 6.92
C LEU A 151 19.03 -8.31 5.80
N LYS A 152 19.88 -9.30 5.63
CA LYS A 152 20.64 -9.41 4.38
C LYS A 152 19.69 -9.88 3.28
N LEU A 153 19.90 -9.41 2.06
CA LEU A 153 18.96 -9.69 0.96
C LEU A 153 18.71 -11.19 0.74
N HIS A 154 19.74 -12.03 0.90
CA HIS A 154 19.65 -13.48 0.75
C HIS A 154 18.95 -14.20 1.93
N GLU A 155 18.68 -13.49 3.03
CA GLU A 155 17.95 -13.99 4.20
C GLU A 155 16.44 -13.65 4.13
N VAL A 156 16.04 -12.87 3.12
CA VAL A 156 14.65 -12.42 2.97
C VAL A 156 13.76 -13.57 2.53
N ASP A 157 12.85 -13.99 3.41
CA ASP A 157 11.82 -14.98 3.10
C ASP A 157 10.49 -14.28 2.82
N ALA A 158 10.10 -14.26 1.54
CA ALA A 158 8.85 -13.66 1.11
C ALA A 158 7.59 -14.29 1.75
N SER A 159 7.69 -15.51 2.30
CA SER A 159 6.56 -16.17 2.97
C SER A 159 6.16 -15.48 4.28
N LEU A 160 7.07 -14.71 4.88
CA LEU A 160 6.86 -13.98 6.14
C LEU A 160 6.09 -12.66 5.95
N PHE A 161 5.90 -12.21 4.70
CA PHE A 161 5.14 -11.01 4.37
C PHE A 161 3.65 -11.32 4.22
N GLY A 162 2.81 -10.57 4.90
CA GLY A 162 1.38 -10.88 5.00
C GLY A 162 0.52 -10.30 3.87
N LEU A 163 0.90 -9.15 3.30
CA LEU A 163 0.17 -8.53 2.21
C LEU A 163 0.55 -9.12 0.86
N THR A 164 -0.44 -9.40 0.02
CA THR A 164 -0.23 -10.13 -1.25
C THR A 164 0.69 -9.39 -2.21
N SER A 165 0.46 -8.10 -2.44
CA SER A 165 1.28 -7.26 -3.32
C SER A 165 2.71 -7.12 -2.81
N VAL A 166 2.88 -6.92 -1.48
CA VAL A 166 4.20 -6.81 -0.85
C VAL A 166 4.97 -8.11 -1.00
N LYS A 167 4.34 -9.24 -0.73
CA LYS A 167 4.94 -10.57 -0.95
C LYS A 167 5.39 -10.77 -2.40
N GLU A 168 4.55 -10.42 -3.36
CA GLU A 168 4.88 -10.50 -4.79
C GLU A 168 6.03 -9.55 -5.15
N GLY A 169 5.98 -8.31 -4.64
CA GLY A 169 7.03 -7.31 -4.81
C GLY A 169 8.38 -7.75 -4.27
N VAL A 170 8.40 -8.36 -3.07
CA VAL A 170 9.61 -8.93 -2.44
C VAL A 170 10.18 -10.06 -3.30
N VAL A 171 9.33 -10.99 -3.77
CA VAL A 171 9.79 -12.07 -4.66
C VAL A 171 10.41 -11.51 -5.93
N ARG A 172 9.82 -10.49 -6.52
CA ARG A 172 10.33 -9.83 -7.73
C ARG A 172 11.66 -9.14 -7.45
N TYR A 173 11.71 -8.33 -6.40
CA TYR A 173 12.90 -7.57 -6.02
C TYR A 173 14.11 -8.49 -5.73
N CYS A 174 13.92 -9.56 -4.96
CA CYS A 174 14.98 -10.52 -4.65
C CYS A 174 15.49 -11.31 -5.86
N LYS A 175 14.70 -11.44 -6.94
CA LYS A 175 15.15 -12.09 -8.18
C LYS A 175 15.98 -11.18 -9.08
N GLU A 176 15.78 -9.86 -8.97
CA GLU A 176 16.41 -8.86 -9.83
C GLU A 176 17.73 -8.32 -9.19
N ASN A 177 18.01 -8.63 -7.91
CA ASN A 177 19.17 -8.19 -7.12
C ASN A 177 19.89 -9.35 -6.44
#